data_8c3dd8790b2ee44a2391669d02e76967
#
_entry.id   8c3dd8790b2ee44a2391669d02e76967
#
_cell.length_a   1.000
_cell.length_b   1.000
_cell.length_c   1.000
_cell.angle_alpha   90.00
_cell.angle_beta   90.00
_cell.angle_gamma   90.00
#
_symmetry.space_group_name_H-M   'P 1'
#
loop_
_entity.id
_entity.type
_entity.pdbx_description
1 polymer ?
#
loop_
_entity_poly.entity_id
_entity_poly.type
_entity_poly.pdbx_seq_one_letter_code
_entity_poly.pdbx_strand_id
1 'polypeptide(L)'
;DSDGLRTFYIANIKSIISYACPAWYNLLSDTDKTRLERIQRSATRIVLPFSDNYEQRLDHLALPPITTFLHTTCSENFTRIADNDNHPLNSRIKINTNRTSARRAKIDKYRPSKCRTTKRQNTFFEFYMRFFN
;
A
#
# COMPACT_ATOMS: atom_id res chain seq x y z
N ASP A 1 -7.46 5.32 29.41
CA ASP A 1 -8.50 5.39 28.39
C ASP A 1 -7.97 4.83 27.05
N SER A 2 -8.50 3.69 26.63
CA SER A 2 -8.07 2.98 25.41
C SER A 2 -8.32 3.80 24.14
N ASP A 3 -9.39 4.60 24.11
CA ASP A 3 -9.75 5.43 22.95
C ASP A 3 -8.77 6.57 22.76
N GLY A 4 -8.31 7.19 23.82
CA GLY A 4 -7.27 8.22 23.79
C GLY A 4 -5.93 7.64 23.26
N LEU A 5 -5.53 6.46 23.76
CA LEU A 5 -4.33 5.76 23.29
C LEU A 5 -4.44 5.31 21.84
N ARG A 6 -5.61 4.83 21.41
CA ARG A 6 -5.91 4.51 20.01
C ARG A 6 -5.76 5.75 19.12
N THR A 7 -6.37 6.85 19.52
CA THR A 7 -6.30 8.12 18.79
C THR A 7 -4.86 8.60 18.70
N PHE A 8 -4.10 8.53 19.79
CA PHE A 8 -2.68 8.86 19.80
C PHE A 8 -1.88 8.01 18.83
N TYR A 9 -2.12 6.68 18.83
CA TYR A 9 -1.46 5.76 17.88
C TYR A 9 -1.74 6.15 16.44
N ILE A 10 -3.00 6.40 16.09
CA ILE A 10 -3.40 6.75 14.71
C ILE A 10 -2.77 8.08 14.30
N ALA A 11 -2.87 9.09 15.15
CA ALA A 11 -2.42 10.46 14.83
C ALA A 11 -0.90 10.59 14.78
N ASN A 12 -0.16 9.92 15.63
CA ASN A 12 1.27 10.13 15.78
C ASN A 12 2.12 9.00 15.18
N ILE A 13 1.74 7.74 15.34
CA ILE A 13 2.57 6.63 14.89
C ILE A 13 2.16 6.18 13.49
N LYS A 14 0.88 5.86 13.30
CA LYS A 14 0.37 5.36 12.02
C LYS A 14 0.50 6.42 10.92
N SER A 15 0.27 7.70 11.23
CA SER A 15 0.42 8.80 10.27
C SER A 15 1.86 8.95 9.78
N ILE A 16 2.85 8.84 10.67
CA ILE A 16 4.27 8.88 10.31
C ILE A 16 4.64 7.69 9.42
N ILE A 17 4.19 6.47 9.77
CA ILE A 17 4.46 5.27 8.98
C ILE A 17 3.80 5.37 7.60
N SER A 18 2.60 5.91 7.49
CA SER A 18 1.91 6.06 6.20
C SER A 18 2.39 7.25 5.37
N TYR A 19 3.18 8.15 5.95
CA TYR A 19 3.68 9.30 5.22
C TYR A 19 4.50 8.89 4.00
N ALA A 20 4.12 9.44 2.84
CA ALA A 20 4.74 9.16 1.56
C ALA A 20 4.92 7.65 1.23
N CYS A 21 4.06 6.76 1.79
CA CYS A 21 4.19 5.31 1.59
C CYS A 21 4.22 4.89 0.11
N PRO A 22 3.60 5.55 -0.88
CA PRO A 22 3.76 5.21 -2.28
C PRO A 22 5.22 5.27 -2.77
N ALA A 23 6.04 6.12 -2.15
CA ALA A 23 7.44 6.26 -2.58
C ALA A 23 8.34 5.12 -2.12
N TRP A 24 8.04 4.45 -1.00
CA TRP A 24 8.97 3.51 -0.37
C TRP A 24 8.39 2.12 -0.07
N TYR A 25 7.08 1.97 0.15
CA TYR A 25 6.49 0.72 0.65
C TYR A 25 6.79 -0.49 -0.25
N ASN A 26 6.66 -0.35 -1.56
CA ASN A 26 6.89 -1.45 -2.51
C ASN A 26 8.38 -1.83 -2.65
N LEU A 27 9.29 -1.00 -2.12
CA LEU A 27 10.73 -1.25 -2.12
C LEU A 27 11.19 -2.03 -0.88
N LEU A 28 10.33 -2.15 0.14
CA LEU A 28 10.64 -2.88 1.36
C LEU A 28 10.80 -4.38 1.11
N SER A 29 11.75 -4.98 1.81
CA SER A 29 11.84 -6.42 1.95
C SER A 29 10.71 -6.98 2.83
N ASP A 30 10.45 -8.28 2.73
CA ASP A 30 9.46 -8.93 3.59
C ASP A 30 9.88 -8.88 5.07
N THR A 31 11.18 -8.88 5.34
CA THR A 31 11.71 -8.66 6.70
C THR A 31 11.33 -7.28 7.24
N ASP A 32 11.42 -6.22 6.42
CA ASP A 32 11.09 -4.87 6.85
C ASP A 32 9.57 -4.70 7.01
N LYS A 33 8.77 -5.32 6.15
CA LYS A 33 7.31 -5.38 6.33
C LYS A 33 6.94 -6.07 7.66
N THR A 34 7.63 -7.16 8.00
CA THR A 34 7.45 -7.84 9.29
C THR A 34 7.84 -6.93 10.48
N ARG A 35 8.88 -6.11 10.33
CA ARG A 35 9.27 -5.12 11.36
C ARG A 35 8.19 -4.05 11.56
N LEU A 36 7.58 -3.55 10.48
CA LEU A 36 6.46 -2.61 10.58
C LEU A 36 5.27 -3.24 11.32
N GLU A 37 4.94 -4.50 11.03
CA GLU A 37 3.87 -5.23 11.71
C GLU A 37 4.16 -5.40 13.21
N ARG A 38 5.43 -5.60 13.58
CA ARG A 38 5.86 -5.67 15.00
C ARG A 38 5.63 -4.35 15.74
N ILE A 39 5.83 -3.21 15.08
CA ILE A 39 5.56 -1.88 15.67
C ILE A 39 4.07 -1.77 16.00
N GLN A 40 3.17 -2.11 15.08
CA GLN A 40 1.73 -2.09 15.33
C GLN A 40 1.32 -3.08 16.42
N ARG A 41 1.91 -4.28 16.41
CA ARG A 41 1.66 -5.29 17.44
C ARG A 41 2.04 -4.79 18.85
N SER A 42 3.17 -4.11 18.97
CA SER A 42 3.60 -3.51 20.22
C SER A 42 2.69 -2.37 20.65
N ALA A 43 2.33 -1.47 19.74
CA ALA A 43 1.42 -0.37 20.01
C ALA A 43 0.03 -0.85 20.46
N THR A 44 -0.57 -1.80 19.73
CA THR A 44 -1.88 -2.36 20.08
C THR A 44 -1.87 -3.10 21.42
N ARG A 45 -0.73 -3.69 21.81
CA ARG A 45 -0.57 -4.31 23.14
C ARG A 45 -0.56 -3.28 24.28
N ILE A 46 -0.03 -2.08 24.03
CA ILE A 46 -0.09 -0.98 25.01
C ILE A 46 -1.52 -0.47 25.14
N VAL A 47 -2.26 -0.37 24.05
CA VAL A 47 -3.65 0.12 24.04
C VAL A 47 -4.61 -0.89 24.70
N LEU A 48 -4.43 -2.19 24.45
CA LEU A 48 -5.24 -3.28 24.97
C LEU A 48 -4.35 -4.37 25.61
N PRO A 49 -3.88 -4.15 26.85
CA PRO A 49 -2.93 -5.06 27.51
C PRO A 49 -3.56 -6.40 27.89
N PHE A 50 -4.90 -6.48 28.01
CA PHE A 50 -5.61 -7.66 28.47
C PHE A 50 -5.94 -8.67 27.36
N SER A 51 -5.68 -8.35 26.10
CA SER A 51 -5.90 -9.27 24.98
C SER A 51 -4.57 -9.85 24.50
N ASP A 52 -4.41 -11.16 24.58
CA ASP A 52 -3.18 -11.85 24.17
C ASP A 52 -3.09 -12.04 22.65
N ASN A 53 -4.23 -12.09 21.96
CA ASN A 53 -4.28 -12.30 20.52
C ASN A 53 -4.20 -10.99 19.75
N TYR A 54 -3.23 -10.89 18.84
CA TYR A 54 -3.03 -9.72 17.98
C TYR A 54 -4.24 -9.42 17.08
N GLU A 55 -4.81 -10.44 16.47
CA GLU A 55 -5.97 -10.29 15.59
C GLU A 55 -7.19 -9.74 16.33
N GLN A 56 -7.46 -10.26 17.52
CA GLN A 56 -8.54 -9.75 18.39
C GLN A 56 -8.32 -8.28 18.77
N ARG A 57 -7.06 -7.88 19.03
CA ARG A 57 -6.76 -6.46 19.30
C ARG A 57 -7.03 -5.58 18.09
N LEU A 58 -6.70 -6.04 16.89
CA LEU A 58 -6.98 -5.31 15.65
C LEU A 58 -8.49 -5.14 15.44
N ASP A 59 -9.26 -6.19 15.67
CA ASP A 59 -10.72 -6.15 15.54
C ASP A 59 -11.35 -5.19 16.57
N HIS A 60 -10.95 -5.27 17.84
CA HIS A 60 -11.44 -4.36 18.87
C HIS A 60 -11.10 -2.89 18.61
N LEU A 61 -9.93 -2.63 18.04
CA LEU A 61 -9.49 -1.26 17.72
C LEU A 61 -9.96 -0.79 16.35
N ALA A 62 -10.66 -1.65 15.58
CA ALA A 62 -11.05 -1.40 14.19
C ALA A 62 -9.84 -0.94 13.35
N LEU A 63 -8.72 -1.64 13.47
CA LEU A 63 -7.48 -1.37 12.74
C LEU A 63 -7.15 -2.55 11.82
N PRO A 64 -6.89 -2.32 10.53
CA PRO A 64 -6.31 -3.36 9.68
C PRO A 64 -4.82 -3.58 10.02
N PRO A 65 -4.23 -4.73 9.67
CA PRO A 65 -2.78 -4.92 9.69
C PRO A 65 -2.09 -3.77 8.97
N ILE A 66 -0.94 -3.29 9.49
CA ILE A 66 -0.28 -2.10 8.93
C ILE A 66 0.18 -2.32 7.48
N THR A 67 0.62 -3.52 7.15
CA THR A 67 1.03 -3.87 5.80
C THR A 67 -0.13 -3.85 4.81
N THR A 68 -1.30 -4.37 5.21
CA THR A 68 -2.53 -4.28 4.41
C THR A 68 -2.96 -2.84 4.23
N PHE A 69 -2.97 -2.04 5.29
CA PHE A 69 -3.31 -0.63 5.23
C PHE A 69 -2.40 0.16 4.26
N LEU A 70 -1.08 -0.04 4.34
CA LEU A 70 -0.13 0.64 3.46
C LEU A 70 -0.30 0.21 2.00
N HIS A 71 -0.53 -1.07 1.75
CA HIS A 71 -0.79 -1.57 0.39
C HIS A 71 -2.06 -0.96 -0.19
N THR A 72 -3.15 -0.93 0.57
CA THR A 72 -4.42 -0.32 0.16
C THR A 72 -4.24 1.17 -0.13
N THR A 73 -3.58 1.90 0.76
CA THR A 73 -3.28 3.34 0.57
C THR A 73 -2.49 3.59 -0.72
N CYS A 74 -1.48 2.77 -1.01
CA CYS A 74 -0.71 2.87 -2.24
C CYS A 74 -1.55 2.57 -3.49
N SER A 75 -2.38 1.53 -3.42
CA SER A 75 -3.30 1.11 -4.50
C SER A 75 -4.31 2.21 -4.83
N GLU A 76 -4.96 2.79 -3.80
CA GLU A 76 -5.91 3.90 -3.95
C GLU A 76 -5.23 5.15 -4.53
N ASN A 77 -4.01 5.47 -4.09
CA ASN A 77 -3.25 6.58 -4.67
C ASN A 77 -2.94 6.36 -6.15
N PHE A 78 -2.58 5.14 -6.55
CA PHE A 78 -2.37 4.82 -7.96
C PHE A 78 -3.65 5.00 -8.77
N THR A 79 -4.77 4.45 -8.31
CA THR A 79 -6.08 4.59 -8.97
C THR A 79 -6.48 6.05 -9.11
N ARG A 80 -6.35 6.85 -8.04
CA ARG A 80 -6.65 8.29 -8.06
C ARG A 80 -5.80 9.06 -9.08
N ILE A 81 -4.52 8.69 -9.23
CA ILE A 81 -3.65 9.29 -10.25
C ILE A 81 -4.06 8.84 -11.65
N ALA A 82 -4.40 7.55 -11.81
CA ALA A 82 -4.77 6.97 -13.09
C ALA A 82 -6.11 7.51 -13.63
N ASP A 83 -7.06 7.79 -12.75
CA ASP A 83 -8.39 8.26 -13.11
C ASP A 83 -8.48 9.79 -13.26
N ASN A 84 -7.40 10.52 -12.96
CA ASN A 84 -7.35 11.97 -13.08
C ASN A 84 -6.34 12.41 -14.15
N ASP A 85 -6.81 12.68 -15.35
CA ASP A 85 -5.98 13.10 -16.49
C ASP A 85 -5.22 14.41 -16.24
N ASN A 86 -5.72 15.28 -15.36
CA ASN A 86 -5.07 16.54 -14.98
C ASN A 86 -4.03 16.36 -13.87
N HIS A 87 -3.88 15.15 -13.32
CA HIS A 87 -2.91 14.94 -12.24
C HIS A 87 -1.47 15.00 -12.80
N PRO A 88 -0.54 15.77 -12.16
CA PRO A 88 0.83 15.95 -12.67
C PRO A 88 1.60 14.63 -12.91
N LEU A 89 1.26 13.59 -12.16
CA LEU A 89 1.90 12.27 -12.27
C LEU A 89 1.17 11.30 -13.21
N ASN A 90 0.02 11.69 -13.78
CA ASN A 90 -0.73 10.83 -14.71
C ASN A 90 0.13 10.44 -15.93
N SER A 91 0.95 11.36 -16.43
CA SER A 91 1.88 11.10 -17.54
C SER A 91 2.89 9.96 -17.30
N ARG A 92 3.11 9.56 -16.04
CA ARG A 92 3.94 8.41 -15.66
C ARG A 92 3.24 7.07 -15.91
N ILE A 93 1.92 7.08 -16.02
CA ILE A 93 1.11 5.88 -16.23
C ILE A 93 0.98 5.67 -17.74
N LYS A 94 1.51 4.54 -18.21
CA LYS A 94 1.48 4.20 -19.64
C LYS A 94 0.29 3.29 -19.91
N ILE A 95 -0.70 3.81 -20.62
CA ILE A 95 -1.85 3.06 -21.08
C ILE A 95 -1.49 2.26 -22.33
N ASN A 96 -1.98 1.04 -22.44
CA ASN A 96 -1.79 0.22 -23.63
C ASN A 96 -2.76 0.63 -24.73
N THR A 97 -2.28 1.40 -25.70
CA THR A 97 -3.10 1.87 -26.85
C THR A 97 -3.21 0.86 -28.00
N ASN A 98 -2.39 -0.19 -28.00
CA ASN A 98 -2.36 -1.20 -29.07
C ASN A 98 -3.52 -2.23 -28.92
N ARG A 99 -4.74 -1.81 -29.18
CA ARG A 99 -5.94 -2.65 -29.18
C ARG A 99 -6.23 -3.25 -30.57
N THR A 100 -5.39 -4.12 -31.10
CA THR A 100 -5.56 -4.60 -32.48
C THR A 100 -5.90 -6.08 -32.62
N SER A 101 -6.38 -6.79 -31.61
CA SER A 101 -6.82 -8.18 -31.85
C SER A 101 -7.84 -8.65 -30.82
N ALA A 102 -9.05 -8.90 -31.26
CA ALA A 102 -10.17 -9.47 -30.49
C ALA A 102 -9.91 -10.89 -29.93
N ARG A 103 -8.81 -11.54 -30.31
CA ARG A 103 -8.43 -12.88 -29.84
C ARG A 103 -7.59 -12.90 -28.54
N ARG A 104 -7.08 -11.75 -28.08
CA ARG A 104 -6.39 -11.65 -26.78
C ARG A 104 -7.30 -10.97 -25.77
N ALA A 105 -8.25 -11.73 -25.25
CA ALA A 105 -9.33 -11.24 -24.36
C ALA A 105 -8.85 -10.81 -22.95
N LYS A 106 -7.56 -10.80 -22.67
CA LYS A 106 -6.97 -10.19 -21.48
C LYS A 106 -5.98 -9.13 -21.94
N ILE A 107 -6.51 -7.99 -22.36
CA ILE A 107 -5.67 -6.87 -22.77
C ILE A 107 -5.28 -6.14 -21.49
N ASP A 108 -4.01 -6.22 -21.14
CA ASP A 108 -3.42 -5.45 -20.06
C ASP A 108 -3.76 -3.96 -20.23
N LYS A 109 -4.41 -3.35 -19.24
CA LYS A 109 -4.82 -1.93 -19.28
C LYS A 109 -3.60 -1.02 -19.35
N TYR A 110 -2.53 -1.39 -18.66
CA TYR A 110 -1.31 -0.60 -18.53
C TYR A 110 -0.13 -1.27 -19.25
N ARG A 111 0.85 -0.48 -19.65
CA ARG A 111 2.07 -0.95 -20.30
C ARG A 111 3.31 -0.67 -19.42
N PRO A 112 3.62 -1.55 -18.47
CA PRO A 112 4.81 -1.37 -17.64
C PRO A 112 6.09 -1.43 -18.47
N SER A 113 7.13 -0.71 -18.05
CA SER A 113 8.42 -0.74 -18.71
C SER A 113 9.13 -2.08 -18.52
N LYS A 114 9.95 -2.48 -19.49
CA LYS A 114 10.87 -3.61 -19.31
C LYS A 114 11.97 -3.18 -18.34
N CYS A 115 11.99 -3.77 -17.14
CA CYS A 115 12.96 -3.45 -16.10
C CYS A 115 13.95 -4.59 -15.92
N ARG A 116 15.26 -4.25 -15.87
CA ARG A 116 16.34 -5.25 -15.68
C ARG A 116 16.52 -5.66 -14.23
N THR A 117 16.08 -4.87 -13.26
CA THR A 117 16.27 -5.12 -11.83
C THR A 117 14.95 -5.19 -11.10
N THR A 118 14.85 -6.07 -10.10
CA THR A 118 13.69 -6.19 -9.21
C THR A 118 13.37 -4.88 -8.51
N LYS A 119 14.41 -4.15 -8.06
CA LYS A 119 14.22 -2.85 -7.41
C LYS A 119 13.45 -1.86 -8.29
N ARG A 120 13.77 -1.79 -9.60
CA ARG A 120 13.06 -0.92 -10.53
C ARG A 120 11.64 -1.43 -10.82
N GLN A 121 11.44 -2.75 -10.86
CA GLN A 121 10.12 -3.35 -11.04
C GLN A 121 9.19 -3.03 -9.87
N ASN A 122 9.73 -2.88 -8.67
CA ASN A 122 8.99 -2.59 -7.44
C ASN A 122 8.80 -1.09 -7.19
N THR A 123 9.26 -0.19 -8.08
CA THR A 123 8.90 1.22 -7.97
C THR A 123 7.39 1.41 -8.10
N PHE A 124 6.83 2.43 -7.47
CA PHE A 124 5.39 2.64 -7.33
C PHE A 124 4.62 2.45 -8.64
N PHE A 125 4.96 3.19 -9.69
CA PHE A 125 4.22 3.10 -10.96
C PHE A 125 4.41 1.76 -11.67
N GLU A 126 5.63 1.23 -11.74
CA GLU A 126 5.90 -0.03 -12.43
C GLU A 126 5.24 -1.21 -11.72
N PHE A 127 5.21 -1.19 -10.38
CA PHE A 127 4.54 -2.21 -9.57
C PHE A 127 3.03 -2.19 -9.82
N TYR A 128 2.37 -1.04 -9.66
CA TYR A 128 0.92 -0.97 -9.77
C TYR A 128 0.42 -1.10 -11.20
N MET A 129 1.17 -0.67 -12.21
CA MET A 129 0.84 -0.99 -13.62
C MET A 129 0.83 -2.49 -13.89
N ARG A 130 1.64 -3.29 -13.20
CA ARG A 130 1.60 -4.77 -13.29
C ARG A 130 0.50 -5.38 -12.44
N PHE A 131 0.29 -4.82 -11.26
CA PHE A 131 -0.70 -5.30 -10.30
C PHE A 131 -2.13 -5.19 -10.84
N PHE A 132 -2.44 -4.12 -11.56
CA PHE A 132 -3.77 -3.87 -12.13
C PHE A 132 -3.96 -4.40 -13.56
N ASN A 133 -3.00 -5.09 -14.14
CA ASN A 133 -3.15 -5.83 -15.40
C ASN A 133 -3.62 -7.24 -15.09
#